data_e2501eb69586c000e279b366686d3c10
#
_entry.id   e2501eb69586c000e279b366686d3c10
#
_cell.length_a   1.000
_cell.length_b   1.000
_cell.length_c   1.000
_cell.angle_alpha   90.00
_cell.angle_beta   90.00
_cell.angle_gamma   90.00
#
_symmetry.space_group_name_H-M   'P 1'
#
loop_
_entity.id
_entity.type
_entity.pdbx_description
1 polymer ?
#
loop_
_entity_poly.entity_id
_entity_poly.type
_entity_poly.pdbx_seq_one_letter_code
_entity_poly.pdbx_strand_id
1 'polypeptide(L)'
;MKYTREPITFNDDDLKGTILPHDDALVVIARINDFIVKRVLIDQGSGAKVMYLDLFKGLGLKNEDLSKYDMPLMGFDGRMVIPEGQISLPMNMEGKEMMVTFIVVASFSPYTVILVRPCIHAMGAIPSILHVKVKFRTKHGIAIVRGNQQVAR
;
A
#
# COMPACT_ATOMS: atom_id res chain seq x y z
N MET A 1 10.09 -21.55 -6.54
CA MET A 1 10.86 -20.88 -5.47
C MET A 1 10.28 -21.23 -4.12
N LYS A 2 11.11 -21.68 -3.21
CA LYS A 2 10.64 -22.01 -1.86
C LYS A 2 10.88 -20.82 -0.92
N TYR A 3 9.83 -20.41 -0.26
CA TYR A 3 9.92 -19.44 0.83
C TYR A 3 10.13 -20.18 2.17
N THR A 4 10.63 -19.45 3.17
CA THR A 4 10.71 -19.99 4.53
C THR A 4 9.33 -20.45 5.01
N ARG A 5 9.30 -21.51 5.80
CA ARG A 5 8.07 -22.02 6.42
C ARG A 5 7.90 -21.54 7.85
N GLU A 6 8.81 -20.69 8.33
CA GLU A 6 8.66 -20.14 9.66
C GLU A 6 7.34 -19.37 9.78
N PRO A 7 6.63 -19.51 10.91
CA PRO A 7 5.43 -18.71 11.13
C PRO A 7 5.76 -17.23 11.17
N ILE A 8 4.90 -16.42 10.58
CA ILE A 8 4.98 -14.98 10.72
C ILE A 8 4.29 -14.61 12.03
N THR A 9 5.06 -14.03 12.97
CA THR A 9 4.54 -13.66 14.28
C THR A 9 4.87 -12.21 14.60
N PHE A 10 4.09 -11.63 15.51
CA PHE A 10 4.35 -10.33 16.11
C PHE A 10 4.45 -10.51 17.62
N ASN A 11 5.44 -9.87 18.22
CA ASN A 11 5.67 -9.94 19.66
C ASN A 11 6.13 -8.57 20.19
N ASP A 12 6.49 -8.52 21.47
CA ASP A 12 6.88 -7.25 22.11
C ASP A 12 8.13 -6.63 21.51
N ASP A 13 9.03 -7.44 20.93
CA ASP A 13 10.20 -6.90 20.23
C ASP A 13 9.80 -6.08 19.01
N ASP A 14 8.68 -6.39 18.40
CA ASP A 14 8.16 -5.65 17.25
C ASP A 14 7.61 -4.27 17.64
N LEU A 15 7.43 -4.00 18.93
CA LEU A 15 7.01 -2.68 19.42
C LEU A 15 8.16 -1.71 19.60
N LYS A 16 9.41 -2.16 19.49
CA LYS A 16 10.57 -1.29 19.65
C LYS A 16 10.54 -0.17 18.60
N GLY A 17 10.75 1.06 19.05
CA GLY A 17 10.69 2.24 18.19
C GLY A 17 9.28 2.75 17.91
N THR A 18 8.25 2.09 18.43
CA THR A 18 6.86 2.51 18.26
C THR A 18 6.43 3.35 19.47
N ILE A 19 5.81 4.49 19.19
CA ILE A 19 5.28 5.38 20.24
C ILE A 19 3.93 4.83 20.69
N LEU A 20 3.81 4.47 21.96
CA LEU A 20 2.60 3.89 22.54
C LEU A 20 2.06 4.77 23.66
N PRO A 21 0.73 4.78 23.90
CA PRO A 21 -0.32 4.18 23.06
C PRO A 21 -0.54 4.96 21.77
N HIS A 22 -1.07 4.29 20.72
CA HIS A 22 -1.34 4.96 19.45
C HIS A 22 -2.53 4.31 18.73
N ASP A 23 -3.12 5.09 17.83
CA ASP A 23 -4.11 4.64 16.86
C ASP A 23 -3.71 5.06 15.43
N ASP A 24 -2.42 5.24 15.20
CA ASP A 24 -1.89 5.71 13.93
C ASP A 24 -2.17 4.70 12.81
N ALA A 25 -2.49 5.21 11.63
CA ALA A 25 -2.62 4.38 10.44
C ALA A 25 -1.28 3.75 10.06
N LEU A 26 -1.34 2.59 9.41
CA LEU A 26 -0.14 1.91 8.95
C LEU A 26 0.25 2.48 7.58
N VAL A 27 1.24 3.37 7.57
CA VAL A 27 1.72 4.07 6.38
C VAL A 27 3.16 3.66 6.13
N VAL A 28 3.44 3.19 4.93
CA VAL A 28 4.73 2.63 4.56
C VAL A 28 5.30 3.32 3.33
N ILE A 29 6.55 2.97 2.99
CA ILE A 29 7.22 3.38 1.77
C ILE A 29 7.34 2.15 0.87
N ALA A 30 7.03 2.31 -0.41
CA ALA A 30 7.18 1.26 -1.42
C ALA A 30 7.81 1.84 -2.67
N ARG A 31 8.45 0.98 -3.47
CA ARG A 31 8.93 1.39 -4.79
C ARG A 31 7.86 1.01 -5.81
N ILE A 32 7.37 1.99 -6.55
CA ILE A 32 6.36 1.80 -7.59
C ILE A 32 6.91 2.40 -8.88
N ASN A 33 6.97 1.59 -9.93
CA ASN A 33 7.48 2.01 -11.24
C ASN A 33 8.87 2.69 -11.13
N ASP A 34 9.76 2.12 -10.30
CA ASP A 34 11.12 2.60 -10.02
C ASP A 34 11.20 3.93 -9.25
N PHE A 35 10.08 4.45 -8.76
CA PHE A 35 10.06 5.62 -7.90
C PHE A 35 9.84 5.20 -6.44
N ILE A 36 10.51 5.89 -5.52
CA ILE A 36 10.26 5.71 -4.09
C ILE A 36 9.00 6.49 -3.75
N VAL A 37 7.96 5.77 -3.33
CA VAL A 37 6.65 6.34 -3.04
C VAL A 37 6.42 6.32 -1.53
N LYS A 38 6.14 7.47 -0.97
CA LYS A 38 5.83 7.65 0.44
C LYS A 38 4.33 7.75 0.64
N ARG A 39 3.90 7.60 1.89
CA ARG A 39 2.49 7.71 2.31
C ARG A 39 1.59 6.68 1.65
N VAL A 40 2.10 5.45 1.54
CA VAL A 40 1.32 4.31 1.08
C VAL A 40 0.55 3.75 2.28
N LEU A 41 -0.77 3.86 2.23
CA LEU A 41 -1.64 3.38 3.31
C LEU A 41 -1.93 1.90 3.12
N ILE A 42 -1.75 1.13 4.18
CA ILE A 42 -2.15 -0.28 4.23
C ILE A 42 -3.52 -0.33 4.91
N ASP A 43 -4.57 -0.64 4.14
CA ASP A 43 -5.96 -0.60 4.62
C ASP A 43 -6.66 -1.90 4.25
N GLN A 44 -6.83 -2.79 5.22
CA GLN A 44 -7.49 -4.09 5.01
C GLN A 44 -9.00 -3.95 4.85
N GLY A 45 -9.57 -2.82 5.23
CA GLY A 45 -11.00 -2.59 5.16
C GLY A 45 -11.49 -1.99 3.85
N SER A 46 -10.59 -1.51 3.01
CA SER A 46 -10.97 -0.87 1.75
C SER A 46 -11.13 -1.90 0.62
N GLY A 47 -12.03 -1.62 -0.31
CA GLY A 47 -12.32 -2.52 -1.43
C GLY A 47 -11.54 -2.28 -2.70
N ALA A 48 -10.90 -1.12 -2.87
CA ALA A 48 -10.26 -0.74 -4.11
C ALA A 48 -8.83 -0.29 -3.89
N LYS A 49 -7.92 -0.76 -4.76
CA LYS A 49 -6.52 -0.30 -4.80
C LYS A 49 -6.50 1.04 -5.51
N VAL A 50 -6.22 2.10 -4.79
CA VAL A 50 -6.35 3.47 -5.29
C VAL A 50 -4.97 4.12 -5.37
N MET A 51 -4.72 4.80 -6.50
CA MET A 51 -3.61 5.74 -6.65
C MET A 51 -4.18 7.11 -6.91
N TYR A 52 -3.71 8.11 -6.16
CA TYR A 52 -4.19 9.47 -6.34
C TYR A 52 -3.48 10.14 -7.50
N LEU A 53 -4.21 11.02 -8.19
CA LEU A 53 -3.77 11.61 -9.46
C LEU A 53 -2.43 12.36 -9.34
N ASP A 54 -2.19 13.03 -8.22
CA ASP A 54 -0.94 13.76 -8.03
C ASP A 54 0.28 12.83 -8.09
N LEU A 55 0.19 11.64 -7.48
CA LEU A 55 1.25 10.65 -7.61
C LEU A 55 1.37 10.15 -9.03
N PHE A 56 0.24 9.83 -9.66
CA PHE A 56 0.22 9.35 -11.05
C PHE A 56 0.97 10.30 -11.98
N LYS A 57 0.71 11.59 -11.85
CA LYS A 57 1.43 12.62 -12.63
C LYS A 57 2.90 12.69 -12.23
N GLY A 58 3.19 12.58 -10.94
CA GLY A 58 4.56 12.59 -10.44
C GLY A 58 5.41 11.44 -10.94
N LEU A 59 4.79 10.31 -11.30
CA LEU A 59 5.48 9.16 -11.91
C LEU A 59 5.77 9.37 -13.40
N GLY A 60 5.42 10.52 -13.97
CA GLY A 60 5.63 10.81 -15.37
C GLY A 60 4.64 10.13 -16.31
N LEU A 61 3.54 9.62 -15.77
CA LEU A 61 2.53 8.91 -16.54
C LEU A 61 1.47 9.90 -17.07
N LYS A 62 0.86 9.51 -18.18
CA LYS A 62 -0.13 10.35 -18.88
C LYS A 62 -1.46 9.61 -19.00
N ASN A 63 -2.52 10.37 -19.28
CA ASN A 63 -3.86 9.79 -19.45
C ASN A 63 -3.89 8.69 -20.51
N GLU A 64 -3.05 8.78 -21.53
CA GLU A 64 -2.95 7.76 -22.58
C GLU A 64 -2.48 6.41 -22.03
N ASP A 65 -1.78 6.40 -20.91
CA ASP A 65 -1.30 5.18 -20.25
C ASP A 65 -2.39 4.46 -19.48
N LEU A 66 -3.54 5.12 -19.27
CA LEU A 66 -4.65 4.56 -18.50
C LEU A 66 -5.56 3.68 -19.38
N SER A 67 -5.94 2.54 -18.81
CA SER A 67 -7.04 1.74 -19.35
C SER A 67 -8.36 2.23 -18.77
N LYS A 68 -9.45 1.97 -19.49
CA LYS A 68 -10.78 2.41 -19.05
C LYS A 68 -11.24 1.66 -17.80
N TYR A 69 -11.84 2.40 -16.88
CA TYR A 69 -12.48 1.85 -15.69
C TYR A 69 -13.77 2.64 -15.44
N ASP A 70 -14.91 2.01 -15.65
CA ASP A 70 -16.22 2.67 -15.70
C ASP A 70 -16.99 2.67 -14.39
N MET A 71 -16.53 1.94 -13.39
CA MET A 71 -17.29 1.81 -12.16
C MET A 71 -16.98 2.94 -11.19
N PRO A 72 -18.02 3.62 -10.65
CA PRO A 72 -17.78 4.65 -9.64
C PRO A 72 -17.30 4.01 -8.33
N LEU A 73 -16.49 4.76 -7.59
CA LEU A 73 -16.00 4.37 -6.28
C LEU A 73 -16.60 5.26 -5.21
N MET A 74 -16.81 4.70 -4.02
CA MET A 74 -17.21 5.49 -2.88
C MET A 74 -15.99 6.02 -2.14
N GLY A 75 -15.90 7.35 -2.00
CA GLY A 75 -14.82 7.98 -1.24
C GLY A 75 -15.05 7.86 0.27
N PHE A 76 -14.05 8.27 1.05
CA PHE A 76 -14.12 8.23 2.50
C PHE A 76 -15.23 9.13 3.07
N ASP A 77 -15.61 10.18 2.33
CA ASP A 77 -16.67 11.11 2.73
C ASP A 77 -18.07 10.63 2.30
N GLY A 78 -18.19 9.42 1.76
CA GLY A 78 -19.45 8.86 1.28
C GLY A 78 -19.85 9.32 -0.10
N ARG A 79 -19.07 10.18 -0.75
CA ARG A 79 -19.37 10.64 -2.11
C ARG A 79 -18.86 9.67 -3.14
N MET A 80 -19.61 9.53 -4.23
CA MET A 80 -19.19 8.73 -5.38
C MET A 80 -18.15 9.48 -6.19
N VAL A 81 -17.08 8.76 -6.57
CA VAL A 81 -16.00 9.31 -7.39
C VAL A 81 -15.91 8.48 -8.66
N ILE A 82 -15.83 9.15 -9.80
CA ILE A 82 -15.60 8.49 -11.09
C ILE A 82 -14.09 8.47 -11.33
N PRO A 83 -13.46 7.27 -11.40
CA PRO A 83 -12.03 7.18 -11.62
C PRO A 83 -11.59 7.73 -12.98
N GLU A 84 -10.34 8.20 -13.04
CA GLU A 84 -9.71 8.58 -14.30
C GLU A 84 -9.42 7.38 -15.19
N GLY A 85 -9.21 6.21 -14.58
CA GLY A 85 -8.92 4.96 -15.26
C GLY A 85 -8.15 4.02 -14.34
N GLN A 86 -7.51 3.02 -14.93
CA GLN A 86 -6.68 2.07 -14.18
C GLN A 86 -5.35 1.85 -14.88
N ILE A 87 -4.35 1.43 -14.11
CA ILE A 87 -3.01 1.15 -14.63
C ILE A 87 -2.36 0.04 -13.79
N SER A 88 -1.64 -0.84 -14.48
CA SER A 88 -0.84 -1.89 -13.82
C SER A 88 0.62 -1.46 -13.81
N LEU A 89 1.21 -1.43 -12.63
CA LEU A 89 2.60 -1.01 -12.44
C LEU A 89 3.34 -2.02 -11.56
N PRO A 90 4.66 -2.18 -11.77
CA PRO A 90 5.47 -3.00 -10.88
C PRO A 90 5.62 -2.30 -9.53
N MET A 91 5.47 -3.05 -8.47
CA MET A 91 5.71 -2.58 -7.11
C MET A 91 6.74 -3.48 -6.45
N ASN A 92 7.70 -2.87 -5.78
CA ASN A 92 8.71 -3.58 -5.00
C ASN A 92 8.66 -3.10 -3.56
N MET A 93 8.59 -4.06 -2.64
CA MET A 93 8.60 -3.78 -1.21
C MET A 93 9.55 -4.78 -0.55
N GLU A 94 10.68 -4.26 -0.02
CA GLU A 94 11.72 -5.08 0.61
C GLU A 94 12.17 -6.25 -0.26
N GLY A 95 12.38 -6.00 -1.55
CA GLY A 95 12.86 -7.00 -2.49
C GLY A 95 11.80 -7.92 -3.08
N LYS A 96 10.55 -7.84 -2.61
CA LYS A 96 9.44 -8.59 -3.19
C LYS A 96 8.78 -7.75 -4.27
N GLU A 97 8.82 -8.27 -5.50
CA GLU A 97 8.29 -7.55 -6.66
C GLU A 97 6.99 -8.19 -7.14
N MET A 98 6.02 -7.35 -7.51
CA MET A 98 4.75 -7.81 -8.05
C MET A 98 4.10 -6.73 -8.89
N MET A 99 3.22 -7.14 -9.82
CA MET A 99 2.39 -6.22 -10.58
C MET A 99 1.14 -5.89 -9.79
N VAL A 100 0.82 -4.61 -9.70
CA VAL A 100 -0.38 -4.14 -9.01
C VAL A 100 -1.19 -3.28 -9.96
N THR A 101 -2.49 -3.54 -10.03
CA THR A 101 -3.41 -2.73 -10.82
C THR A 101 -4.07 -1.69 -9.91
N PHE A 102 -3.77 -0.42 -10.17
CA PHE A 102 -4.31 0.70 -9.40
C PHE A 102 -5.45 1.37 -10.15
N ILE A 103 -6.44 1.81 -9.39
CA ILE A 103 -7.51 2.69 -9.90
C ILE A 103 -7.09 4.12 -9.58
N VAL A 104 -6.97 4.96 -10.61
CA VAL A 104 -6.49 6.33 -10.46
C VAL A 104 -7.66 7.28 -10.25
N VAL A 105 -7.62 8.06 -9.18
CA VAL A 105 -8.68 8.99 -8.83
C VAL A 105 -8.12 10.40 -8.62
N ALA A 106 -8.91 11.42 -8.95
CA ALA A 106 -8.54 12.83 -8.88
C ALA A 106 -9.06 13.50 -7.59
N SER A 107 -9.13 12.75 -6.50
CA SER A 107 -9.58 13.29 -5.22
C SER A 107 -8.40 13.73 -4.37
N PHE A 108 -8.64 14.68 -3.46
CA PHE A 108 -7.65 15.06 -2.48
C PHE A 108 -7.49 13.97 -1.42
N SER A 109 -6.25 13.68 -1.06
CA SER A 109 -5.95 12.73 0.01
C SER A 109 -4.56 13.03 0.59
N PRO A 110 -4.36 12.83 1.91
CA PRO A 110 -3.02 12.87 2.48
C PRO A 110 -2.16 11.68 2.08
N TYR A 111 -2.76 10.62 1.51
CA TYR A 111 -2.05 9.44 1.05
C TYR A 111 -1.82 9.50 -0.44
N THR A 112 -0.81 8.76 -0.92
CA THR A 112 -0.50 8.66 -2.34
C THR A 112 -1.12 7.44 -2.98
N VAL A 113 -1.17 6.34 -2.22
CA VAL A 113 -1.67 5.04 -2.65
C VAL A 113 -2.36 4.37 -1.47
N ILE A 114 -3.41 3.62 -1.75
CA ILE A 114 -4.05 2.76 -0.76
C ILE A 114 -3.93 1.31 -1.24
N LEU A 115 -3.26 0.47 -0.47
CA LEU A 115 -3.18 -0.97 -0.70
C LEU A 115 -4.23 -1.67 0.15
N VAL A 116 -5.03 -2.50 -0.49
CA VAL A 116 -6.22 -3.10 0.11
C VAL A 116 -6.04 -4.61 0.26
N ARG A 117 -7.02 -5.25 0.91
CA ARG A 117 -6.96 -6.66 1.28
C ARG A 117 -6.54 -7.60 0.14
N PRO A 118 -7.09 -7.54 -1.08
CA PRO A 118 -6.65 -8.45 -2.14
C PRO A 118 -5.17 -8.32 -2.48
N CYS A 119 -4.63 -7.11 -2.47
CA CYS A 119 -3.21 -6.88 -2.71
C CYS A 119 -2.35 -7.42 -1.56
N ILE A 120 -2.78 -7.15 -0.33
CA ILE A 120 -2.10 -7.63 0.88
C ILE A 120 -2.07 -9.15 0.89
N HIS A 121 -3.18 -9.81 0.56
CA HIS A 121 -3.25 -11.26 0.45
C HIS A 121 -2.37 -11.81 -0.67
N ALA A 122 -2.33 -11.15 -1.83
CA ALA A 122 -1.50 -11.57 -2.95
C ALA A 122 0.00 -11.51 -2.60
N MET A 123 0.39 -10.57 -1.74
CA MET A 123 1.76 -10.49 -1.24
C MET A 123 2.06 -11.55 -0.17
N GLY A 124 1.05 -12.20 0.38
CA GLY A 124 1.20 -13.03 1.57
C GLY A 124 1.59 -12.19 2.78
N ALA A 125 1.19 -10.93 2.80
CA ALA A 125 1.59 -9.99 3.85
C ALA A 125 0.64 -10.03 5.03
N ILE A 126 1.21 -9.86 6.23
CA ILE A 126 0.45 -9.78 7.47
C ILE A 126 0.77 -8.42 8.09
N PRO A 127 -0.18 -7.47 8.04
CA PRO A 127 -0.01 -6.17 8.66
C PRO A 127 -0.42 -6.21 10.13
N SER A 128 0.25 -5.39 10.94
CA SER A 128 -0.14 -5.14 12.31
C SER A 128 -0.10 -3.64 12.59
N ILE A 129 -1.27 -3.07 12.81
CA ILE A 129 -1.38 -1.64 13.13
C ILE A 129 -0.73 -1.37 14.47
N LEU A 130 -0.93 -2.24 15.46
CA LEU A 130 -0.36 -2.09 16.79
C LEU A 130 1.17 -1.97 16.74
N HIS A 131 1.82 -2.84 15.96
CA HIS A 131 3.28 -2.88 15.87
C HIS A 131 3.84 -1.95 14.80
N VAL A 132 2.97 -1.31 14.00
CA VAL A 132 3.32 -0.41 12.89
C VAL A 132 4.26 -1.10 11.91
N LYS A 133 3.94 -2.34 11.54
CA LYS A 133 4.76 -3.17 10.65
C LYS A 133 3.92 -4.05 9.77
N VAL A 134 4.52 -4.42 8.63
CA VAL A 134 3.99 -5.46 7.73
C VAL A 134 5.08 -6.51 7.56
N LYS A 135 4.73 -7.77 7.68
CA LYS A 135 5.66 -8.88 7.48
C LYS A 135 5.16 -9.78 6.36
N PHE A 136 6.10 -10.28 5.56
CA PHE A 136 5.78 -11.23 4.49
C PHE A 136 6.98 -12.10 4.18
N ARG A 137 6.72 -13.26 3.59
CA ARG A 137 7.77 -14.21 3.23
C ARG A 137 8.42 -13.83 1.91
N THR A 138 9.75 -13.94 1.87
CA THR A 138 10.55 -13.80 0.67
C THR A 138 11.48 -15.00 0.53
N LYS A 139 12.14 -15.12 -0.61
CA LYS A 139 13.14 -16.16 -0.80
C LYS A 139 14.33 -16.06 0.15
N HIS A 140 14.50 -14.92 0.80
CA HIS A 140 15.60 -14.65 1.74
C HIS A 140 15.14 -14.71 3.20
N GLY A 141 13.91 -15.11 3.47
CA GLY A 141 13.34 -15.16 4.80
C GLY A 141 12.14 -14.22 4.95
N ILE A 142 11.83 -13.85 6.18
CA ILE A 142 10.71 -12.97 6.48
C ILE A 142 11.18 -11.53 6.37
N ALA A 143 10.57 -10.76 5.48
CA ALA A 143 10.81 -9.33 5.32
C ALA A 143 9.92 -8.54 6.27
N ILE A 144 10.44 -7.42 6.76
CA ILE A 144 9.73 -6.52 7.66
C ILE A 144 9.73 -5.13 7.05
N VAL A 145 8.54 -4.57 6.85
CA VAL A 145 8.38 -3.17 6.42
C VAL A 145 7.82 -2.39 7.59
N ARG A 146 8.55 -1.35 8.00
CA ARG A 146 8.12 -0.49 9.11
C ARG A 146 7.23 0.62 8.60
N GLY A 147 6.14 0.87 9.32
CA GLY A 147 5.33 2.06 9.11
C GLY A 147 6.00 3.30 9.68
N ASN A 148 5.59 4.46 9.22
CA ASN A 148 6.09 5.75 9.66
C ASN A 148 4.99 6.49 10.42
N GLN A 149 5.09 6.52 11.76
CA GLN A 149 4.09 7.17 12.60
C GLN A 149 4.06 8.69 12.42
N GLN A 150 5.20 9.31 12.13
CA GLN A 150 5.24 10.76 11.90
C GLN A 150 4.46 11.14 10.64
N VAL A 151 4.60 10.37 9.57
CA VAL A 151 3.88 10.60 8.32
C VAL A 151 2.39 10.28 8.49
N ALA A 152 2.06 9.27 9.30
CA ALA A 152 0.67 8.90 9.57
C ALA A 152 -0.08 9.94 10.40
N ARG A 153 0.63 10.76 11.14
CA ARG A 153 0.09 11.83 11.98
C ARG A 153 0.04 13.12 11.18
#